data_a26c23687a197df139f00b0c3ea30524
#
_entry.id   a26c23687a197df139f00b0c3ea30524
#
_cell.length_a   1.000
_cell.length_b   1.000
_cell.length_c   1.000
_cell.angle_alpha   90.00
_cell.angle_beta   90.00
_cell.angle_gamma   90.00
#
_symmetry.space_group_name_H-M   'P 1'
#
loop_
_entity.id
_entity.type
_entity.pdbx_description
1 polymer ?
#
loop_
_entity_poly.entity_id
_entity_poly.type
_entity_poly.pdbx_seq_one_letter_code
_entity_poly.pdbx_strand_id
1 'polypeptide(L)'
;MAGNPPPSIFETEGGIINSVGLQNPGVREFIEHRLPFYKNLKTHLIVNFFGNTQKEYVELARRLDDLAGISGLEVNISCPNIKRGGIIFGTDPQMAYALSRQ
;
A
#
# COMPACT_ATOMS: atom_id res chain seq x y z
N MET A 1 6.83 -1.81 8.41
CA MET A 1 6.68 -3.27 8.16
C MET A 1 7.97 -3.81 7.56
N ALA A 2 8.53 -4.89 8.11
CA ALA A 2 9.86 -5.40 7.70
C ALA A 2 9.85 -6.19 6.38
N GLY A 3 8.69 -6.59 5.88
CA GLY A 3 8.60 -7.52 4.76
C GLY A 3 8.89 -8.97 5.17
N ASN A 4 9.04 -9.86 4.18
CA ASN A 4 9.41 -11.24 4.42
C ASN A 4 10.94 -11.39 4.57
N PRO A 5 11.43 -12.36 5.35
CA PRO A 5 12.88 -12.57 5.50
C PRO A 5 13.51 -12.99 4.17
N PRO A 6 14.78 -12.60 3.92
CA PRO A 6 15.53 -13.07 2.77
C PRO A 6 15.79 -14.61 2.84
N PRO A 7 15.99 -15.28 1.68
CA PRO A 7 15.99 -14.70 0.33
C PRO A 7 14.56 -14.45 -0.16
N SER A 8 14.30 -13.24 -0.64
CA SER A 8 12.95 -12.80 -1.07
C SER A 8 12.91 -12.29 -2.51
N ILE A 9 14.03 -12.29 -3.20
CA ILE A 9 14.17 -11.91 -4.61
C ILE A 9 15.08 -12.92 -5.32
N PHE A 10 14.63 -13.39 -6.49
CA PHE A 10 15.37 -14.29 -7.36
C PHE A 10 15.32 -13.80 -8.80
N GLU A 11 16.48 -13.75 -9.45
CA GLU A 11 16.57 -13.50 -10.88
C GLU A 11 16.31 -14.78 -11.68
N THR A 12 15.66 -14.63 -12.82
CA THR A 12 15.43 -15.68 -13.82
C THR A 12 15.85 -15.16 -15.19
N GLU A 13 15.97 -16.03 -16.19
CA GLU A 13 16.31 -15.61 -17.57
C GLU A 13 15.32 -14.57 -18.15
N GLY A 14 14.07 -14.56 -17.69
CA GLY A 14 13.02 -13.68 -18.22
C GLY A 14 12.56 -12.58 -17.24
N GLY A 15 13.19 -12.44 -16.06
CA GLY A 15 12.74 -11.44 -15.10
C GLY A 15 13.10 -11.74 -13.64
N ILE A 16 12.26 -11.27 -12.73
CA ILE A 16 12.48 -11.40 -11.28
C ILE A 16 11.24 -12.05 -10.64
N ILE A 17 11.47 -13.06 -9.82
CA ILE A 17 10.47 -13.62 -8.91
C ILE A 17 10.72 -13.03 -7.52
N ASN A 18 9.67 -12.54 -6.85
CA ASN A 18 9.84 -12.00 -5.51
C ASN A 18 8.70 -12.39 -4.56
N SER A 19 9.05 -12.38 -3.28
CA SER A 19 8.13 -12.52 -2.15
C SER A 19 8.42 -11.50 -1.05
N VAL A 20 8.81 -10.28 -1.43
CA VAL A 20 9.23 -9.23 -0.49
C VAL A 20 8.17 -8.91 0.55
N GLY A 21 6.91 -9.02 0.19
CA GLY A 21 5.80 -8.63 1.04
C GLY A 21 5.84 -7.11 1.29
N LEU A 22 4.89 -6.37 1.28
CA LEU A 22 4.77 -4.92 1.36
C LEU A 22 5.72 -4.22 2.37
N GLN A 23 7.03 -4.41 2.21
CA GLN A 23 8.05 -3.76 3.05
C GLN A 23 7.94 -2.25 2.92
N ASN A 24 7.75 -1.58 4.05
CA ASN A 24 7.56 -0.13 4.07
C ASN A 24 7.89 0.45 5.45
N PRO A 25 8.20 1.76 5.51
CA PRO A 25 8.53 2.43 6.77
C PRO A 25 7.32 2.69 7.69
N GLY A 26 6.11 2.57 7.17
CA GLY A 26 4.87 2.92 7.86
C GLY A 26 4.39 4.35 7.56
N VAL A 27 3.11 4.60 7.81
CA VAL A 27 2.43 5.85 7.45
C VAL A 27 3.03 7.07 8.17
N ARG A 28 3.44 6.92 9.42
CA ARG A 28 4.04 8.04 10.18
C ARG A 28 5.36 8.49 9.55
N GLU A 29 6.27 7.56 9.31
CA GLU A 29 7.56 7.82 8.68
C GLU A 29 7.38 8.41 7.26
N PHE A 30 6.40 7.90 6.51
CA PHE A 30 6.05 8.45 5.21
C PHE A 30 5.65 9.93 5.31
N ILE A 31 4.73 10.27 6.22
CA ILE A 31 4.21 11.64 6.38
C ILE A 31 5.31 12.60 6.86
N GLU A 32 6.10 12.18 7.84
CA GLU A 32 7.09 13.03 8.50
C GLU A 32 8.34 13.25 7.63
N HIS A 33 8.80 12.23 6.90
CA HIS A 33 10.11 12.28 6.25
C HIS A 33 10.10 12.11 4.73
N ARG A 34 9.08 11.45 4.14
CA ARG A 34 9.02 11.22 2.70
C ARG A 34 8.13 12.23 1.98
N LEU A 35 6.95 12.48 2.49
CA LEU A 35 5.99 13.39 1.88
C LEU A 35 6.54 14.80 1.66
N PRO A 36 7.32 15.42 2.59
CA PRO A 36 7.91 16.73 2.36
C PRO A 36 8.85 16.78 1.13
N PHE A 37 9.59 15.71 0.87
CA PHE A 37 10.41 15.58 -0.33
C PHE A 37 9.54 15.52 -1.59
N TYR A 38 8.51 14.67 -1.61
CA TYR A 38 7.65 14.48 -2.78
C TYR A 38 6.83 15.73 -3.14
N LYS A 39 6.46 16.58 -2.18
CA LYS A 39 5.76 17.85 -2.42
C LYS A 39 6.53 18.80 -3.32
N ASN A 40 7.85 18.69 -3.39
CA ASN A 40 8.69 19.53 -4.23
C ASN A 40 8.80 19.03 -5.68
N LEU A 41 8.29 17.85 -5.98
CA LEU A 41 8.29 17.30 -7.32
C LEU A 41 7.19 17.93 -8.16
N LYS A 42 7.50 18.27 -9.42
CA LYS A 42 6.53 18.79 -10.40
C LYS A 42 5.74 17.64 -11.07
N THR A 43 5.11 16.79 -10.26
CA THR A 43 4.32 15.64 -10.74
C THR A 43 3.20 15.32 -9.74
N HIS A 44 2.22 14.56 -10.20
CA HIS A 44 1.20 14.03 -9.30
C HIS A 44 1.77 12.93 -8.41
N LEU A 45 1.42 12.97 -7.13
CA LEU A 45 1.75 11.92 -6.17
C LEU A 45 0.52 11.05 -5.91
N ILE A 46 0.61 9.80 -6.30
CA ILE A 46 -0.39 8.77 -5.97
C ILE A 46 0.22 7.87 -4.89
N VAL A 47 -0.46 7.72 -3.78
CA VAL A 47 0.02 6.91 -2.65
C VAL A 47 -0.68 5.56 -2.63
N ASN A 48 0.11 4.49 -2.86
CA ASN A 48 -0.36 3.12 -2.69
C ASN A 48 -0.35 2.77 -1.20
N PHE A 49 -1.47 2.26 -0.69
CA PHE A 49 -1.59 1.87 0.71
C PHE A 49 -2.40 0.58 0.91
N PHE A 50 -2.18 -0.08 2.03
CA PHE A 50 -2.91 -1.28 2.41
C PHE A 50 -3.19 -1.33 3.92
N GLY A 51 -4.22 -2.07 4.29
CA GLY A 51 -4.55 -2.45 5.66
C GLY A 51 -4.80 -3.96 5.78
N ASN A 52 -4.78 -4.48 6.98
CA ASN A 52 -5.14 -5.88 7.26
C ASN A 52 -6.63 -6.05 7.54
N THR A 53 -7.32 -4.96 7.83
CA THR A 53 -8.74 -4.91 8.11
C THR A 53 -9.38 -3.74 7.39
N GLN A 54 -10.69 -3.81 7.13
CA GLN A 54 -11.46 -2.72 6.56
C GLN A 54 -11.30 -1.42 7.36
N LYS A 55 -11.28 -1.51 8.68
CA LYS A 55 -11.08 -0.36 9.57
C LYS A 55 -9.73 0.33 9.34
N GLU A 56 -8.65 -0.46 9.19
CA GLU A 56 -7.32 0.07 8.90
C GLU A 56 -7.27 0.78 7.54
N TYR A 57 -7.91 0.24 6.51
CA TYR A 57 -8.02 0.92 5.21
C TYR A 57 -8.69 2.28 5.33
N VAL A 58 -9.84 2.34 6.00
CA VAL A 58 -10.60 3.59 6.19
C VAL A 58 -9.79 4.61 6.99
N GLU A 59 -9.14 4.18 8.06
CA GLU A 59 -8.29 5.05 8.89
C GLU A 59 -7.11 5.62 8.09
N LEU A 60 -6.42 4.77 7.31
CA LEU A 60 -5.31 5.20 6.46
C LEU A 60 -5.77 6.14 5.35
N ALA A 61 -6.89 5.83 4.68
CA ALA A 61 -7.45 6.67 3.64
C ALA A 61 -7.74 8.08 4.19
N ARG A 62 -8.48 8.20 5.29
CA ARG A 62 -8.79 9.48 5.93
C ARG A 62 -7.52 10.24 6.33
N ARG A 63 -6.55 9.53 6.90
CA ARG A 63 -5.29 10.15 7.33
C ARG A 63 -4.44 10.69 6.18
N LEU A 64 -4.53 10.07 5.01
CA LEU A 64 -3.79 10.47 3.81
C LEU A 64 -4.54 11.52 2.98
N ASP A 65 -5.88 11.48 2.96
CA ASP A 65 -6.73 12.38 2.18
C ASP A 65 -6.61 13.85 2.64
N ASP A 66 -6.46 14.07 3.94
CA ASP A 66 -6.31 15.41 4.53
C ASP A 66 -4.92 16.04 4.27
N LEU A 67 -4.00 15.32 3.62
CA LEU A 67 -2.63 15.78 3.46
C LEU A 67 -2.39 16.48 2.12
N ALA A 68 -2.03 17.76 2.19
CA ALA A 68 -1.62 18.50 1.01
C ALA A 68 -0.43 17.83 0.29
N GLY A 69 -0.48 17.82 -1.04
CA GLY A 69 0.57 17.25 -1.90
C GLY A 69 0.34 15.80 -2.33
N ILE A 70 -0.74 15.16 -1.89
CA ILE A 70 -1.21 13.89 -2.41
C ILE A 70 -2.30 14.17 -3.44
N SER A 71 -2.15 13.61 -4.64
CA SER A 71 -3.09 13.79 -5.77
C SER A 71 -4.11 12.66 -5.87
N GLY A 72 -3.82 11.51 -5.29
CA GLY A 72 -4.70 10.36 -5.30
C GLY A 72 -4.22 9.23 -4.38
N LEU A 73 -5.14 8.33 -4.06
CA LEU A 73 -4.89 7.16 -3.23
C LEU A 73 -5.13 5.90 -4.06
N GLU A 74 -4.20 4.96 -4.01
CA GLU A 74 -4.31 3.64 -4.64
C GLU A 74 -4.48 2.57 -3.58
N VAL A 75 -5.66 1.96 -3.54
CA VAL A 75 -6.02 0.96 -2.54
C VAL A 75 -5.47 -0.40 -2.96
N ASN A 76 -4.48 -0.92 -2.26
CA ASN A 76 -3.90 -2.23 -2.55
C ASN A 76 -4.72 -3.36 -1.92
N ILE A 77 -5.54 -4.01 -2.74
CA ILE A 77 -6.38 -5.15 -2.35
C ILE A 77 -5.96 -6.46 -3.04
N SER A 78 -4.82 -6.48 -3.73
CA SER A 78 -4.39 -7.59 -4.59
C SER A 78 -3.14 -8.33 -4.12
N CYS A 79 -2.47 -7.89 -3.04
CA CYS A 79 -1.18 -8.44 -2.66
C CYS A 79 -1.31 -9.83 -2.00
N PRO A 80 -0.78 -10.92 -2.62
CA PRO A 80 -0.82 -12.26 -2.05
C PRO A 80 0.26 -12.49 -0.98
N ASN A 81 1.26 -11.62 -0.89
CA ASN A 81 2.46 -11.80 -0.06
C ASN A 81 2.27 -11.34 1.39
N ILE A 82 1.06 -11.05 1.82
CA ILE A 82 0.70 -10.73 3.20
C ILE A 82 -0.23 -11.79 3.77
N LYS A 83 0.06 -12.23 4.99
CA LYS A 83 -0.64 -13.34 5.66
C LYS A 83 -2.13 -13.08 5.94
N ARG A 84 -2.56 -11.80 5.94
CA ARG A 84 -3.95 -11.38 6.15
C ARG A 84 -4.22 -10.10 5.34
N GLY A 85 -5.38 -10.01 4.71
CA GLY A 85 -5.95 -8.77 4.16
C GLY A 85 -5.97 -8.69 2.64
N GLY A 86 -4.86 -8.41 1.98
CA GLY A 86 -4.84 -7.97 0.59
C GLY A 86 -5.62 -8.81 -0.42
N ILE A 87 -5.28 -10.08 -0.59
CA ILE A 87 -5.90 -10.93 -1.62
C ILE A 87 -7.39 -11.22 -1.32
N ILE A 88 -7.76 -11.31 -0.05
CA ILE A 88 -9.15 -11.59 0.36
C ILE A 88 -10.07 -10.47 -0.13
N PHE A 89 -9.67 -9.21 0.05
CA PHE A 89 -10.47 -8.07 -0.39
C PHE A 89 -10.59 -7.99 -1.91
N GLY A 90 -9.54 -8.34 -2.66
CA GLY A 90 -9.51 -8.24 -4.11
C GLY A 90 -10.20 -9.40 -4.84
N THR A 91 -10.39 -10.55 -4.21
CA THR A 91 -11.01 -11.75 -4.81
C THR A 91 -12.48 -11.91 -4.46
N ASP A 92 -12.97 -11.19 -3.46
CA ASP A 92 -14.38 -11.19 -3.06
C ASP A 92 -15.04 -9.87 -3.51
N PRO A 93 -15.97 -9.88 -4.48
CA PRO A 93 -16.61 -8.68 -4.98
C PRO A 93 -17.40 -7.90 -3.90
N GLN A 94 -17.97 -8.60 -2.92
CA GLN A 94 -18.74 -7.96 -1.84
C GLN A 94 -17.79 -7.23 -0.88
N MET A 95 -16.66 -7.82 -0.55
CA MET A 95 -15.63 -7.19 0.27
C MET A 95 -14.98 -6.01 -0.45
N ALA A 96 -14.66 -6.14 -1.74
CA ALA A 96 -14.13 -5.06 -2.55
C ALA A 96 -15.10 -3.87 -2.61
N TYR A 97 -16.38 -4.14 -2.86
CA TYR A 97 -17.44 -3.12 -2.87
C TYR A 97 -17.59 -2.43 -1.50
N ALA A 98 -17.67 -3.22 -0.42
CA ALA A 98 -17.82 -2.68 0.93
C ALA A 98 -16.64 -1.79 1.33
N LEU A 99 -15.42 -2.16 0.91
CA LEU A 99 -14.22 -1.37 1.16
C LEU A 99 -14.20 -0.06 0.36
N SER A 100 -14.59 -0.13 -0.93
CA SER A 100 -14.53 1.03 -1.84
C SER A 100 -15.60 2.09 -1.57
N ARG A 101 -16.62 1.77 -0.79
CA ARG A 101 -17.72 2.71 -0.43
C ARG A 101 -17.43 3.55 0.81
N GLN A 102 -16.41 3.25 1.57
CA GLN A 102 -16.09 3.94 2.84
C GLN A 102 -15.42 5.29 2.60
#